data_b02f7ccd8523a2a592f96e95242424e7
#
_entry.id   b02f7ccd8523a2a592f96e95242424e7
#
_cell.length_a   1.000
_cell.length_b   1.000
_cell.length_c   1.000
_cell.angle_alpha   90.00
_cell.angle_beta   90.00
_cell.angle_gamma   90.00
#
_symmetry.space_group_name_H-M   'P 1'
#
loop_
_entity.id
_entity.type
_entity.pdbx_description
1 polymer ?
#
loop_
_entity_poly.entity_id
_entity_poly.type
_entity_poly.pdbx_seq_one_letter_code
_entity_poly.pdbx_strand_id
1 'polypeptide(L)'
;MKPQVYHVDAFTSQPFRGNSAGVVFPADNLSEAQMQLIARELGHSETAFLLHSDDSDVRIRYFTPTVEVPICGHATVAAHYVRSKVLGLGNCTVWQTSLAGKHRVTIEKQNDDYRISLEQGTPGFEPPLEGETRAAIINALHLTEDDILPGLPIQVATTGHSKVMIPLKPEVDIDALSPDLAALTAISKQIGCNGFFPFQIRPGKNETDGRMFSPAIGIVEDPVTGNANGPMGAWLVHHNVLPHDGNVLHVKGHQGRALGRDGVIEVTVTIRDNQPEKVTISGTAVILFHAEWAIEL
;
A
#
# COMPACT_ATOMS: atom_id res chain seq x y z
N MET A 1 11.28 20.19 19.79
CA MET A 1 10.57 19.02 20.35
C MET A 1 11.56 17.87 20.33
N LYS A 2 11.61 17.01 21.36
CA LYS A 2 12.47 15.82 21.34
C LYS A 2 11.88 14.77 20.40
N PRO A 3 12.69 13.98 19.67
CA PRO A 3 12.20 12.88 18.86
C PRO A 3 11.37 11.91 19.69
N GLN A 4 10.20 11.54 19.19
CA GLN A 4 9.34 10.51 19.75
C GLN A 4 9.11 9.43 18.71
N VAL A 5 8.93 8.20 19.18
CA VAL A 5 8.60 7.05 18.36
C VAL A 5 7.14 6.70 18.55
N TYR A 6 6.44 6.49 17.45
CA TYR A 6 5.05 6.06 17.43
C TYR A 6 4.96 4.70 16.74
N HIS A 7 4.20 3.78 17.34
CA HIS A 7 3.76 2.56 16.68
C HIS A 7 2.35 2.80 16.15
N VAL A 8 2.17 2.66 14.85
CA VAL A 8 0.95 3.05 14.16
C VAL A 8 0.46 1.93 13.25
N ASP A 9 -0.81 1.57 13.37
CA ASP A 9 -1.48 0.68 12.43
C ASP A 9 -2.22 1.53 11.39
N ALA A 10 -1.78 1.46 10.13
CA ALA A 10 -2.37 2.17 9.00
C ALA A 10 -3.47 1.35 8.32
N PHE A 11 -4.40 2.05 7.65
CA PHE A 11 -5.55 1.49 6.94
C PHE A 11 -6.54 0.75 7.84
N THR A 12 -6.66 1.20 9.07
CA THR A 12 -7.60 0.66 10.05
C THR A 12 -7.98 1.73 11.08
N SER A 13 -9.16 1.60 11.65
CA SER A 13 -9.59 2.33 12.85
C SER A 13 -9.54 1.47 14.11
N GLN A 14 -9.12 0.20 14.00
CA GLN A 14 -9.06 -0.74 15.11
C GLN A 14 -7.61 -1.09 15.45
N PRO A 15 -7.22 -1.05 16.75
CA PRO A 15 -5.90 -1.49 17.17
C PRO A 15 -5.58 -2.94 16.76
N PHE A 16 -4.30 -3.19 16.46
CA PHE A 16 -3.77 -4.52 16.09
C PHE A 16 -4.31 -5.08 14.76
N ARG A 17 -4.78 -4.20 13.89
CA ARG A 17 -5.26 -4.48 12.54
C ARG A 17 -4.48 -3.64 11.52
N GLY A 18 -4.82 -3.80 10.23
CA GLY A 18 -4.17 -3.03 9.16
C GLY A 18 -2.67 -3.30 9.02
N ASN A 19 -1.91 -2.34 8.52
CA ASN A 19 -0.48 -2.45 8.27
C ASN A 19 0.33 -1.57 9.24
N SER A 20 1.19 -2.17 10.04
CA SER A 20 1.94 -1.47 11.08
C SER A 20 3.17 -0.75 10.51
N ALA A 21 3.44 0.46 11.01
CA ALA A 21 4.62 1.25 10.71
C ALA A 21 5.18 1.90 11.98
N GLY A 22 6.49 2.07 12.01
CA GLY A 22 7.14 2.99 12.92
C GLY A 22 7.06 4.42 12.37
N VAL A 23 6.87 5.41 13.24
CA VAL A 23 6.96 6.83 12.86
C VAL A 23 7.82 7.55 13.89
N VAL A 24 8.84 8.27 13.44
CA VAL A 24 9.69 9.10 14.29
C VAL A 24 9.47 10.58 13.96
N PHE A 25 9.01 11.35 14.95
CA PHE A 25 8.68 12.76 14.77
C PHE A 25 8.95 13.60 16.03
N PRO A 26 9.67 14.75 15.90
CA PRO A 26 10.48 15.18 14.76
C PRO A 26 11.78 14.37 14.67
N ALA A 27 12.39 14.30 13.46
CA ALA A 27 13.60 13.51 13.23
C ALA A 27 14.81 14.33 12.77
N ASP A 28 14.73 15.67 12.84
CA ASP A 28 15.73 16.59 12.28
C ASP A 28 17.15 16.42 12.82
N ASN A 29 17.28 16.00 14.08
CA ASN A 29 18.57 15.84 14.74
C ASN A 29 19.17 14.44 14.56
N LEU A 30 18.52 13.54 13.81
CA LEU A 30 19.00 12.19 13.60
C LEU A 30 19.85 12.10 12.33
N SER A 31 21.02 11.52 12.43
CA SER A 31 21.82 11.12 11.27
C SER A 31 21.18 9.94 10.53
N GLU A 32 21.54 9.73 9.28
CA GLU A 32 21.09 8.59 8.48
C GLU A 32 21.41 7.25 9.16
N ALA A 33 22.62 7.13 9.71
CA ALA A 33 23.03 5.92 10.43
C ALA A 33 22.14 5.66 11.66
N GLN A 34 21.76 6.70 12.41
CA GLN A 34 20.83 6.57 13.54
C GLN A 34 19.43 6.17 13.07
N MET A 35 18.92 6.78 11.98
CA MET A 35 17.62 6.38 11.42
C MET A 35 17.59 4.91 11.01
N GLN A 36 18.66 4.42 10.36
CA GLN A 36 18.77 3.01 9.99
C GLN A 36 18.84 2.08 11.21
N LEU A 37 19.59 2.45 12.26
CA LEU A 37 19.65 1.67 13.50
C LEU A 37 18.30 1.62 14.20
N ILE A 38 17.60 2.76 14.27
CA ILE A 38 16.25 2.86 14.85
C ILE A 38 15.26 1.98 14.09
N ALA A 39 15.25 2.06 12.76
CA ALA A 39 14.36 1.25 11.93
C ALA A 39 14.61 -0.26 12.13
N ARG A 40 15.89 -0.67 12.25
CA ARG A 40 16.27 -2.04 12.54
C ARG A 40 15.79 -2.50 13.90
N GLU A 41 15.95 -1.65 14.93
CA GLU A 41 15.55 -1.96 16.31
C GLU A 41 14.04 -2.07 16.47
N LEU A 42 13.28 -1.20 15.79
CA LEU A 42 11.82 -1.23 15.80
C LEU A 42 11.24 -2.44 15.07
N GLY A 43 11.92 -2.97 14.05
CA GLY A 43 11.57 -4.20 13.36
C GLY A 43 10.28 -4.14 12.53
N HIS A 44 9.74 -2.92 12.26
CA HIS A 44 8.64 -2.76 11.31
C HIS A 44 9.11 -3.01 9.87
N SER A 45 8.18 -3.37 8.99
CA SER A 45 8.49 -3.43 7.55
C SER A 45 9.10 -2.11 7.09
N GLU A 46 8.51 -0.98 7.50
CA GLU A 46 9.07 0.36 7.30
C GLU A 46 8.86 1.26 8.52
N THR A 47 9.84 2.14 8.73
CA THR A 47 9.78 3.27 9.68
C THR A 47 9.92 4.58 8.90
N ALA A 48 8.99 5.50 9.12
CA ALA A 48 8.99 6.84 8.54
C ALA A 48 9.62 7.85 9.50
N PHE A 49 10.55 8.65 9.00
CA PHE A 49 11.22 9.73 9.73
C PHE A 49 10.79 11.07 9.14
N LEU A 50 10.14 11.91 9.95
CA LEU A 50 9.63 13.21 9.52
C LEU A 50 10.63 14.31 9.88
N LEU A 51 11.09 15.03 8.86
CA LEU A 51 12.08 16.09 8.95
C LEU A 51 11.50 17.40 8.42
N HIS A 52 12.11 18.50 8.83
CA HIS A 52 11.90 19.80 8.20
C HIS A 52 12.29 19.76 6.71
N SER A 53 11.66 20.61 5.93
CA SER A 53 11.98 20.79 4.51
C SER A 53 11.91 22.28 4.16
N ASP A 54 12.86 22.75 3.37
CA ASP A 54 12.89 24.13 2.88
C ASP A 54 12.05 24.31 1.60
N ASP A 55 11.74 23.22 0.90
CA ASP A 55 11.08 23.21 -0.41
C ASP A 55 9.72 22.51 -0.44
N SER A 56 9.29 21.96 0.70
CA SER A 56 8.00 21.29 0.88
C SER A 56 7.49 21.47 2.32
N ASP A 57 6.26 21.00 2.61
CA ASP A 57 5.69 21.09 3.96
C ASP A 57 6.33 20.11 4.95
N VAL A 58 6.94 19.04 4.44
CA VAL A 58 7.65 18.03 5.23
C VAL A 58 8.52 17.17 4.31
N ARG A 59 9.70 16.77 4.79
CA ARG A 59 10.51 15.72 4.20
C ARG A 59 10.30 14.43 4.97
N ILE A 60 10.06 13.31 4.28
CA ILE A 60 9.92 12.01 4.92
C ILE A 60 10.95 11.04 4.31
N ARG A 61 11.68 10.37 5.20
CA ARG A 61 12.58 9.28 4.85
C ARG A 61 12.01 7.97 5.36
N TYR A 62 12.10 6.93 4.57
CA TYR A 62 11.53 5.61 4.87
C TYR A 62 12.62 4.56 4.94
N PHE A 63 12.71 3.85 6.06
CA PHE A 63 13.72 2.81 6.28
C PHE A 63 13.05 1.48 6.60
N THR A 64 13.44 0.44 5.86
CA THR A 64 13.27 -0.94 6.31
C THR A 64 14.30 -1.25 7.39
N PRO A 65 14.27 -2.41 8.05
CA PRO A 65 15.33 -2.80 8.98
C PRO A 65 16.75 -2.82 8.37
N THR A 66 16.90 -2.83 7.06
CA THR A 66 18.18 -3.03 6.36
C THR A 66 18.59 -1.90 5.41
N VAL A 67 17.63 -1.15 4.86
CA VAL A 67 17.90 -0.16 3.80
C VAL A 67 16.86 0.94 3.76
N GLU A 68 17.25 2.13 3.31
CA GLU A 68 16.32 3.19 2.95
C GLU A 68 15.58 2.85 1.65
N VAL A 69 14.27 3.12 1.61
CA VAL A 69 13.42 2.94 0.44
C VAL A 69 12.83 4.27 -0.04
N PRO A 70 12.57 4.43 -1.34
CA PRO A 70 12.18 5.73 -1.89
C PRO A 70 10.86 6.27 -1.34
N ILE A 71 9.87 5.41 -1.15
CA ILE A 71 8.53 5.74 -0.63
C ILE A 71 7.82 4.48 -0.13
N CYS A 72 6.93 4.64 0.83
CA CYS A 72 6.07 3.57 1.34
C CYS A 72 4.67 4.10 1.63
N GLY A 73 3.63 3.50 1.03
CA GLY A 73 2.25 3.98 1.11
C GLY A 73 1.67 3.95 2.52
N HIS A 74 1.73 2.80 3.22
CA HIS A 74 1.19 2.69 4.58
C HIS A 74 1.97 3.53 5.59
N ALA A 75 3.30 3.58 5.47
CA ALA A 75 4.12 4.42 6.32
C ALA A 75 3.90 5.93 6.05
N THR A 76 3.53 6.32 4.82
CA THR A 76 3.08 7.70 4.50
C THR A 76 1.77 8.02 5.21
N VAL A 77 0.79 7.14 5.15
CA VAL A 77 -0.49 7.33 5.87
C VAL A 77 -0.25 7.44 7.38
N ALA A 78 0.55 6.53 7.95
CA ALA A 78 0.94 6.55 9.37
C ALA A 78 1.65 7.87 9.75
N ALA A 79 2.63 8.30 8.96
CA ALA A 79 3.41 9.51 9.19
C ALA A 79 2.55 10.77 9.21
N HIS A 80 1.69 10.96 8.19
CA HIS A 80 0.80 12.12 8.13
C HIS A 80 -0.30 12.06 9.18
N TYR A 81 -0.76 10.86 9.55
CA TYR A 81 -1.71 10.69 10.66
C TYR A 81 -1.10 11.15 11.99
N VAL A 82 0.12 10.69 12.34
CA VAL A 82 0.86 11.14 13.52
C VAL A 82 1.08 12.66 13.48
N ARG A 83 1.58 13.19 12.36
CA ARG A 83 1.80 14.62 12.18
C ARG A 83 0.52 15.43 12.40
N SER A 84 -0.61 14.94 11.87
CA SER A 84 -1.91 15.61 12.03
C SER A 84 -2.40 15.62 13.47
N LYS A 85 -2.25 14.49 14.17
CA LYS A 85 -2.61 14.38 15.61
C LYS A 85 -1.73 15.27 16.48
N VAL A 86 -0.41 15.27 16.28
CA VAL A 86 0.56 16.02 17.09
C VAL A 86 0.43 17.54 16.87
N LEU A 87 0.23 17.97 15.63
CA LEU A 87 0.16 19.39 15.27
C LEU A 87 -1.27 19.94 15.29
N GLY A 88 -2.29 19.10 15.48
CA GLY A 88 -3.70 19.52 15.48
C GLY A 88 -4.14 20.08 14.13
N LEU A 89 -3.72 19.48 13.02
CA LEU A 89 -3.99 20.00 11.68
C LEU A 89 -5.50 20.02 11.38
N GLY A 90 -5.93 21.03 10.63
CA GLY A 90 -7.25 21.06 9.98
C GLY A 90 -7.20 20.35 8.62
N ASN A 91 -8.30 20.50 7.84
CA ASN A 91 -8.33 20.07 6.46
C ASN A 91 -7.27 20.83 5.64
N CYS A 92 -6.36 20.14 5.03
CA CYS A 92 -5.31 20.76 4.22
C CYS A 92 -4.75 19.79 3.17
N THR A 93 -4.07 20.36 2.21
CA THR A 93 -3.21 19.62 1.28
C THR A 93 -1.78 20.01 1.55
N VAL A 94 -0.91 19.03 1.66
CA VAL A 94 0.51 19.21 1.93
C VAL A 94 1.35 18.55 0.84
N TRP A 95 2.53 19.10 0.62
CA TRP A 95 3.55 18.50 -0.22
C TRP A 95 4.60 17.84 0.67
N GLN A 96 4.82 16.56 0.47
CA GLN A 96 5.95 15.85 1.07
C GLN A 96 7.04 15.62 0.03
N THR A 97 8.30 15.67 0.46
CA THR A 97 9.45 15.26 -0.34
C THR A 97 10.02 13.96 0.23
N SER A 98 10.38 13.03 -0.65
CA SER A 98 11.07 11.78 -0.32
C SER A 98 12.11 11.45 -1.39
N LEU A 99 12.80 10.31 -1.32
CA LEU A 99 13.70 9.87 -2.40
C LEU A 99 12.95 9.61 -3.72
N ALA A 100 11.64 9.35 -3.67
CA ALA A 100 10.80 9.21 -4.87
C ALA A 100 10.35 10.55 -5.47
N GLY A 101 10.80 11.69 -4.90
CA GLY A 101 10.42 13.02 -5.33
C GLY A 101 9.34 13.65 -4.46
N LYS A 102 8.56 14.56 -5.06
CA LYS A 102 7.56 15.38 -4.39
C LYS A 102 6.16 14.81 -4.61
N HIS A 103 5.44 14.55 -3.52
CA HIS A 103 4.12 13.93 -3.55
C HIS A 103 3.09 14.81 -2.84
N ARG A 104 1.88 14.82 -3.38
CA ARG A 104 0.73 15.51 -2.80
C ARG A 104 0.00 14.59 -1.84
N VAL A 105 -0.24 15.06 -0.62
CA VAL A 105 -1.03 14.36 0.40
C VAL A 105 -2.16 15.28 0.86
N THR A 106 -3.39 14.77 0.86
CA THR A 106 -4.55 15.48 1.40
C THR A 106 -4.89 14.93 2.77
N ILE A 107 -5.09 15.83 3.71
CA ILE A 107 -5.46 15.55 5.10
C ILE A 107 -6.88 16.07 5.32
N GLU A 108 -7.78 15.17 5.67
CA GLU A 108 -9.18 15.49 6.00
C GLU A 108 -9.45 15.14 7.45
N LYS A 109 -9.80 16.15 8.26
CA LYS A 109 -10.20 15.95 9.64
C LYS A 109 -11.66 15.49 9.68
N GLN A 110 -11.90 14.33 10.27
CA GLN A 110 -13.21 13.70 10.43
C GLN A 110 -13.52 13.56 11.93
N ASN A 111 -14.22 14.55 12.49
CA ASN A 111 -14.42 14.67 13.95
C ASN A 111 -13.08 14.72 14.70
N ASP A 112 -12.80 13.73 15.52
CA ASP A 112 -11.53 13.59 16.27
C ASP A 112 -10.50 12.72 15.56
N ASP A 113 -10.75 12.33 14.31
CA ASP A 113 -9.89 11.47 13.52
C ASP A 113 -9.45 12.13 12.21
N TYR A 114 -8.58 11.44 11.46
CA TYR A 114 -8.04 11.93 10.19
C TYR A 114 -8.11 10.85 9.11
N ARG A 115 -8.49 11.28 7.91
CA ARG A 115 -8.35 10.51 6.69
C ARG A 115 -7.19 11.10 5.89
N ILE A 116 -6.24 10.26 5.55
CA ILE A 116 -5.05 10.63 4.79
C ILE A 116 -5.17 10.06 3.38
N SER A 117 -4.97 10.90 2.38
CA SER A 117 -5.09 10.54 0.97
C SER A 117 -3.77 10.85 0.25
N LEU A 118 -3.18 9.83 -0.39
CA LEU A 118 -1.95 9.92 -1.15
C LEU A 118 -2.23 9.71 -2.63
N GLU A 119 -1.85 10.70 -3.44
CA GLU A 119 -1.86 10.57 -4.89
C GLU A 119 -0.69 9.67 -5.33
N GLN A 120 -0.99 8.66 -6.17
CA GLN A 120 0.00 7.74 -6.72
C GLN A 120 0.48 8.20 -8.10
N GLY A 121 1.46 7.49 -8.65
CA GLY A 121 1.97 7.73 -10.00
C GLY A 121 0.94 7.41 -11.09
N THR A 122 1.30 7.69 -12.33
CA THR A 122 0.45 7.43 -13.50
C THR A 122 0.16 5.93 -13.65
N PRO A 123 -1.12 5.55 -13.86
CA PRO A 123 -1.46 4.17 -14.15
C PRO A 123 -0.80 3.66 -15.44
N GLY A 124 -0.32 2.43 -15.39
CA GLY A 124 0.26 1.74 -16.55
C GLY A 124 -0.06 0.25 -16.52
N PHE A 125 -0.15 -0.35 -17.71
CA PHE A 125 -0.49 -1.75 -17.89
C PHE A 125 0.45 -2.39 -18.90
N GLU A 126 1.02 -3.54 -18.56
CA GLU A 126 1.78 -4.35 -19.50
C GLU A 126 0.83 -5.27 -20.30
N PRO A 127 1.27 -5.90 -21.36
CA PRO A 127 0.47 -6.94 -22.03
C PRO A 127 0.05 -8.05 -21.05
N PRO A 128 -1.11 -8.70 -21.29
CA PRO A 128 -1.52 -9.85 -20.50
C PRO A 128 -0.44 -10.92 -20.41
N LEU A 129 -0.30 -11.53 -19.23
CA LEU A 129 0.58 -12.67 -19.03
C LEU A 129 -0.14 -13.93 -19.53
N GLU A 130 0.42 -14.59 -20.53
CA GLU A 130 -0.18 -15.72 -21.23
C GLU A 130 0.74 -16.96 -21.22
N GLY A 131 0.24 -18.07 -21.73
CA GLY A 131 0.99 -19.31 -21.94
C GLY A 131 1.63 -19.85 -20.66
N GLU A 132 2.91 -20.19 -20.74
CA GLU A 132 3.65 -20.82 -19.64
C GLU A 132 3.74 -19.91 -18.39
N THR A 133 3.89 -18.60 -18.56
CA THR A 133 3.98 -17.66 -17.44
C THR A 133 2.66 -17.59 -16.67
N ARG A 134 1.52 -17.51 -17.39
CA ARG A 134 0.18 -17.55 -16.77
C ARG A 134 -0.02 -18.85 -16.00
N ALA A 135 0.27 -19.98 -16.63
CA ALA A 135 0.12 -21.29 -16.00
C ALA A 135 1.03 -21.43 -14.76
N ALA A 136 2.28 -20.94 -14.83
CA ALA A 136 3.19 -20.96 -13.69
C ALA A 136 2.67 -20.15 -12.49
N ILE A 137 2.08 -18.96 -12.72
CA ILE A 137 1.48 -18.14 -11.66
C ILE A 137 0.31 -18.87 -11.00
N ILE A 138 -0.61 -19.42 -11.81
CA ILE A 138 -1.78 -20.15 -11.32
C ILE A 138 -1.34 -21.34 -10.47
N ASN A 139 -0.40 -22.15 -10.97
CA ASN A 139 0.14 -23.30 -10.25
C ASN A 139 0.86 -22.88 -8.95
N ALA A 140 1.65 -21.79 -8.97
CA ALA A 140 2.35 -21.31 -7.78
C ALA A 140 1.38 -20.83 -6.68
N LEU A 141 0.15 -20.45 -7.02
CA LEU A 141 -0.91 -20.11 -6.07
C LEU A 141 -1.74 -21.33 -5.66
N HIS A 142 -1.41 -22.54 -6.16
CA HIS A 142 -2.18 -23.78 -6.02
C HIS A 142 -3.62 -23.65 -6.51
N LEU A 143 -3.82 -22.90 -7.57
CA LEU A 143 -5.07 -22.65 -8.26
C LEU A 143 -5.13 -23.44 -9.58
N THR A 144 -6.31 -23.43 -10.18
CA THR A 144 -6.59 -23.94 -11.53
C THR A 144 -7.05 -22.78 -12.43
N GLU A 145 -7.09 -23.01 -13.75
CA GLU A 145 -7.63 -22.02 -14.69
C GLU A 145 -9.11 -21.69 -14.39
N ASP A 146 -9.85 -22.67 -13.85
CA ASP A 146 -11.25 -22.49 -13.45
C ASP A 146 -11.46 -21.55 -12.25
N ASP A 147 -10.41 -21.24 -11.49
CA ASP A 147 -10.45 -20.33 -10.35
C ASP A 147 -10.29 -18.85 -10.79
N ILE A 148 -9.80 -18.63 -12.01
CA ILE A 148 -9.60 -17.28 -12.56
C ILE A 148 -10.94 -16.74 -13.09
N LEU A 149 -11.17 -15.45 -12.85
CA LEU A 149 -12.38 -14.79 -13.31
C LEU A 149 -12.40 -14.71 -14.86
N PRO A 150 -13.40 -15.32 -15.52
CA PRO A 150 -13.42 -15.44 -16.97
C PRO A 150 -13.41 -14.08 -17.70
N GLY A 151 -12.71 -14.00 -18.83
CA GLY A 151 -12.65 -12.81 -19.67
C GLY A 151 -11.74 -11.69 -19.16
N LEU A 152 -11.08 -11.90 -18.01
CA LEU A 152 -10.15 -10.94 -17.44
C LEU A 152 -8.70 -11.49 -17.42
N PRO A 153 -7.70 -10.68 -17.78
CA PRO A 153 -6.33 -11.14 -17.85
C PRO A 153 -5.64 -11.20 -16.48
N ILE A 154 -4.68 -12.11 -16.34
CA ILE A 154 -3.58 -11.92 -15.38
C ILE A 154 -2.62 -10.93 -16.04
N GLN A 155 -2.32 -9.81 -15.37
CA GLN A 155 -1.63 -8.69 -16.00
C GLN A 155 -0.81 -7.89 -14.98
N VAL A 156 0.34 -7.40 -15.41
CA VAL A 156 1.11 -6.44 -14.61
C VAL A 156 0.47 -5.05 -14.73
N ALA A 157 0.14 -4.45 -13.59
CA ALA A 157 -0.35 -3.08 -13.48
C ALA A 157 0.52 -2.28 -12.51
N THR A 158 0.63 -0.98 -12.74
CA THR A 158 1.46 -0.07 -11.92
C THR A 158 0.78 1.28 -11.69
N THR A 159 1.10 1.89 -10.57
CA THR A 159 0.92 3.32 -10.28
C THR A 159 2.21 3.87 -9.65
N GLY A 160 3.36 3.35 -10.13
CA GLY A 160 4.70 3.64 -9.63
C GLY A 160 5.46 2.38 -9.19
N HIS A 161 4.76 1.39 -8.62
CA HIS A 161 5.31 0.06 -8.30
C HIS A 161 4.42 -1.02 -8.91
N SER A 162 5.02 -1.85 -9.77
CA SER A 162 4.31 -2.89 -10.51
C SER A 162 3.87 -4.06 -9.62
N LYS A 163 2.66 -4.57 -9.89
CA LYS A 163 2.13 -5.79 -9.29
C LYS A 163 1.39 -6.62 -10.34
N VAL A 164 1.44 -7.92 -10.18
CA VAL A 164 0.65 -8.85 -11.00
C VAL A 164 -0.77 -8.88 -10.46
N MET A 165 -1.73 -8.41 -11.21
CA MET A 165 -3.16 -8.46 -10.93
C MET A 165 -3.70 -9.84 -11.30
N ILE A 166 -4.32 -10.55 -10.36
CA ILE A 166 -4.81 -11.92 -10.53
C ILE A 166 -6.27 -11.95 -10.09
N PRO A 167 -7.21 -11.75 -11.03
CA PRO A 167 -8.64 -11.72 -10.71
C PRO A 167 -9.18 -13.13 -10.47
N LEU A 168 -9.70 -13.39 -9.28
CA LEU A 168 -10.25 -14.69 -8.88
C LEU A 168 -11.77 -14.67 -8.90
N LYS A 169 -12.37 -15.84 -9.13
CA LYS A 169 -13.81 -16.06 -8.93
C LYS A 169 -14.20 -15.90 -7.46
N PRO A 170 -15.43 -15.42 -7.16
CA PRO A 170 -15.89 -15.22 -5.79
C PRO A 170 -15.97 -16.51 -4.95
N GLU A 171 -16.04 -17.66 -5.58
CA GLU A 171 -16.13 -18.98 -4.92
C GLU A 171 -14.80 -19.47 -4.37
N VAL A 172 -13.67 -18.90 -4.80
CA VAL A 172 -12.34 -19.26 -4.29
C VAL A 172 -12.20 -18.78 -2.85
N ASP A 173 -11.75 -19.62 -1.95
CA ASP A 173 -11.38 -19.19 -0.60
C ASP A 173 -10.03 -18.50 -0.63
N ILE A 174 -10.04 -17.18 -0.83
CA ILE A 174 -8.83 -16.37 -0.94
C ILE A 174 -8.01 -16.39 0.35
N ASP A 175 -8.64 -16.54 1.51
CA ASP A 175 -7.96 -16.58 2.80
C ASP A 175 -7.21 -17.90 3.02
N ALA A 176 -7.64 -18.97 2.35
CA ALA A 176 -6.99 -20.28 2.41
C ALA A 176 -5.79 -20.41 1.45
N LEU A 177 -5.52 -19.43 0.58
CA LEU A 177 -4.37 -19.51 -0.33
C LEU A 177 -3.06 -19.70 0.44
N SER A 178 -2.27 -20.69 0.00
CA SER A 178 -0.95 -21.01 0.55
C SER A 178 0.04 -21.17 -0.60
N PRO A 179 0.55 -20.08 -1.15
CA PRO A 179 1.35 -20.10 -2.38
C PRO A 179 2.72 -20.75 -2.18
N ASP A 180 3.24 -21.34 -3.26
CA ASP A 180 4.66 -21.72 -3.38
C ASP A 180 5.51 -20.46 -3.53
N LEU A 181 6.10 -20.01 -2.42
CA LEU A 181 6.90 -18.78 -2.37
C LEU A 181 8.18 -18.89 -3.21
N ALA A 182 8.75 -20.09 -3.36
CA ALA A 182 9.94 -20.30 -4.17
C ALA A 182 9.61 -20.18 -5.66
N ALA A 183 8.48 -20.75 -6.09
CA ALA A 183 7.98 -20.61 -7.46
C ALA A 183 7.65 -19.13 -7.77
N LEU A 184 6.93 -18.42 -6.89
CA LEU A 184 6.66 -16.99 -7.05
C LEU A 184 7.93 -16.15 -7.13
N THR A 185 8.96 -16.48 -6.34
CA THR A 185 10.28 -15.83 -6.42
C THR A 185 10.96 -16.03 -7.77
N ALA A 186 10.89 -17.23 -8.32
CA ALA A 186 11.46 -17.53 -9.65
C ALA A 186 10.71 -16.78 -10.76
N ILE A 187 9.38 -16.77 -10.71
CA ILE A 187 8.53 -16.04 -11.65
C ILE A 187 8.81 -14.53 -11.58
N SER A 188 8.94 -13.97 -10.37
CA SER A 188 9.28 -12.53 -10.17
C SER A 188 10.54 -12.13 -10.93
N LYS A 189 11.59 -12.97 -10.90
CA LYS A 189 12.84 -12.71 -11.62
C LYS A 189 12.66 -12.78 -13.13
N GLN A 190 11.80 -13.69 -13.60
CA GLN A 190 11.54 -13.87 -15.03
C GLN A 190 10.77 -12.69 -15.62
N ILE A 191 9.75 -12.18 -14.92
CA ILE A 191 8.87 -11.12 -15.42
C ILE A 191 9.28 -9.71 -14.97
N GLY A 192 10.30 -9.57 -14.12
CA GLY A 192 10.72 -8.27 -13.59
C GLY A 192 9.71 -7.58 -12.65
N CYS A 193 8.75 -8.35 -12.12
CA CYS A 193 7.72 -7.86 -11.21
C CYS A 193 7.72 -8.68 -9.92
N ASN A 194 7.86 -8.04 -8.77
CA ASN A 194 8.07 -8.72 -7.48
C ASN A 194 6.86 -8.68 -6.55
N GLY A 195 5.65 -8.62 -7.08
CA GLY A 195 4.44 -8.66 -6.27
C GLY A 195 3.26 -9.30 -7.00
N PHE A 196 2.62 -10.24 -6.32
CA PHE A 196 1.44 -10.96 -6.82
C PHE A 196 0.24 -10.59 -5.97
N PHE A 197 -0.80 -10.10 -6.62
CA PHE A 197 -2.02 -9.63 -5.97
C PHE A 197 -3.23 -10.41 -6.47
N PRO A 198 -3.49 -11.62 -5.96
CA PRO A 198 -4.79 -12.26 -6.13
C PRO A 198 -5.86 -11.43 -5.44
N PHE A 199 -6.98 -11.19 -6.14
CA PHE A 199 -8.11 -10.45 -5.60
C PHE A 199 -9.43 -10.94 -6.15
N GLN A 200 -10.49 -10.70 -5.39
CA GLN A 200 -11.88 -11.01 -5.72
C GLN A 200 -12.72 -9.74 -5.67
N ILE A 201 -13.71 -9.65 -6.53
CA ILE A 201 -14.71 -8.59 -6.51
C ILE A 201 -15.90 -9.06 -5.70
N ARG A 202 -16.32 -8.28 -4.71
CA ARG A 202 -17.49 -8.59 -3.90
C ARG A 202 -18.77 -8.38 -4.72
N PRO A 203 -19.64 -9.39 -4.84
CA PRO A 203 -20.86 -9.28 -5.65
C PRO A 203 -21.73 -8.07 -5.24
N GLY A 204 -22.11 -7.26 -6.23
CA GLY A 204 -23.01 -6.12 -6.05
C GLY A 204 -22.42 -4.92 -5.30
N LYS A 205 -21.10 -4.88 -5.10
CA LYS A 205 -20.40 -3.81 -4.41
C LYS A 205 -19.15 -3.36 -5.18
N ASN A 206 -18.81 -2.10 -5.04
CA ASN A 206 -17.50 -1.60 -5.46
C ASN A 206 -16.47 -1.88 -4.34
N GLU A 207 -16.30 -3.14 -4.01
CA GLU A 207 -15.40 -3.64 -2.98
C GLU A 207 -14.64 -4.87 -3.47
N THR A 208 -13.43 -5.06 -3.02
CA THR A 208 -12.60 -6.22 -3.32
C THR A 208 -12.01 -6.82 -2.05
N ASP A 209 -11.75 -8.13 -2.08
CA ASP A 209 -10.88 -8.82 -1.13
C ASP A 209 -9.59 -9.18 -1.84
N GLY A 210 -8.44 -8.92 -1.24
CA GLY A 210 -7.14 -9.16 -1.85
C GLY A 210 -6.10 -9.68 -0.87
N ARG A 211 -5.04 -10.31 -1.42
CA ARG A 211 -3.82 -10.67 -0.69
C ARG A 211 -2.60 -10.30 -1.50
N MET A 212 -1.51 -9.94 -0.84
CA MET A 212 -0.31 -9.46 -1.50
C MET A 212 0.93 -10.26 -1.10
N PHE A 213 1.53 -10.96 -2.07
CA PHE A 213 2.73 -11.78 -1.89
C PHE A 213 3.92 -11.19 -2.65
N SER A 214 5.05 -10.98 -1.97
CA SER A 214 6.29 -10.43 -2.56
C SER A 214 7.53 -11.17 -2.06
N PRO A 215 7.62 -12.49 -2.20
CA PRO A 215 8.70 -13.27 -1.61
C PRO A 215 10.08 -12.94 -2.20
N ALA A 216 10.17 -12.45 -3.42
CA ALA A 216 11.43 -12.07 -4.06
C ALA A 216 12.16 -10.90 -3.38
N ILE A 217 11.46 -10.12 -2.57
CA ILE A 217 12.01 -9.02 -1.76
C ILE A 217 11.93 -9.30 -0.25
N GLY A 218 11.71 -10.56 0.12
CA GLY A 218 11.68 -11.00 1.52
C GLY A 218 10.35 -10.80 2.25
N ILE A 219 9.31 -10.35 1.57
CA ILE A 219 7.96 -10.16 2.14
C ILE A 219 7.10 -11.37 1.77
N VAL A 220 6.86 -12.26 2.73
CA VAL A 220 6.00 -13.43 2.51
C VAL A 220 4.59 -12.98 2.13
N GLU A 221 3.99 -12.12 2.93
CA GLU A 221 2.70 -11.48 2.68
C GLU A 221 2.68 -10.10 3.35
N ASP A 222 2.20 -9.08 2.65
CA ASP A 222 2.01 -7.73 3.19
C ASP A 222 0.53 -7.55 3.59
N PRO A 223 0.24 -7.12 4.84
CA PRO A 223 -1.13 -7.09 5.36
C PRO A 223 -2.07 -6.18 4.58
N VAL A 224 -1.65 -4.94 4.27
CA VAL A 224 -2.48 -3.96 3.54
C VAL A 224 -1.59 -3.09 2.66
N THR A 225 -1.75 -3.20 1.34
CA THR A 225 -0.79 -2.72 0.35
C THR A 225 -1.35 -1.63 -0.55
N GLY A 226 -0.90 -0.40 -0.35
CA GLY A 226 -1.28 0.73 -1.22
C GLY A 226 -0.87 0.54 -2.68
N ASN A 227 0.36 0.03 -2.89
CA ASN A 227 0.94 -0.25 -4.22
C ASN A 227 0.36 -1.50 -4.92
N ALA A 228 -0.65 -2.15 -4.34
CA ALA A 228 -1.42 -3.21 -4.97
C ALA A 228 -2.87 -2.76 -5.22
N ASN A 229 -3.50 -2.18 -4.20
CA ASN A 229 -4.88 -1.71 -4.30
C ASN A 229 -5.05 -0.53 -5.27
N GLY A 230 -4.07 0.39 -5.34
CA GLY A 230 -4.10 1.49 -6.31
C GLY A 230 -4.08 1.01 -7.76
N PRO A 231 -3.05 0.23 -8.19
CA PRO A 231 -3.04 -0.38 -9.52
C PRO A 231 -4.27 -1.25 -9.80
N MET A 232 -4.77 -2.00 -8.81
CA MET A 232 -6.01 -2.79 -8.94
C MET A 232 -7.21 -1.90 -9.27
N GLY A 233 -7.38 -0.77 -8.59
CA GLY A 233 -8.44 0.18 -8.91
C GLY A 233 -8.35 0.72 -10.34
N ALA A 234 -7.15 1.08 -10.80
CA ALA A 234 -6.91 1.50 -12.17
C ALA A 234 -7.20 0.36 -13.18
N TRP A 235 -6.78 -0.86 -12.86
CA TRP A 235 -7.02 -2.06 -13.66
C TRP A 235 -8.53 -2.35 -13.83
N LEU A 236 -9.31 -2.18 -12.74
CA LEU A 236 -10.78 -2.34 -12.79
C LEU A 236 -11.44 -1.35 -13.75
N VAL A 237 -10.97 -0.10 -13.81
CA VAL A 237 -11.44 0.90 -14.80
C VAL A 237 -10.99 0.50 -16.21
N HIS A 238 -9.71 0.17 -16.39
CA HIS A 238 -9.14 -0.17 -17.70
C HIS A 238 -9.88 -1.33 -18.38
N HIS A 239 -10.32 -2.32 -17.60
CA HIS A 239 -11.07 -3.47 -18.09
C HIS A 239 -12.61 -3.31 -17.99
N ASN A 240 -13.13 -2.14 -17.62
CA ASN A 240 -14.56 -1.88 -17.46
C ASN A 240 -15.27 -2.90 -16.54
N VAL A 241 -14.65 -3.26 -15.43
CA VAL A 241 -15.11 -4.36 -14.55
C VAL A 241 -16.22 -3.90 -13.60
N LEU A 242 -16.08 -2.70 -13.03
CA LEU A 242 -17.04 -2.13 -12.10
C LEU A 242 -17.79 -0.94 -12.69
N PRO A 243 -19.07 -0.76 -12.34
CA PRO A 243 -19.82 0.41 -12.78
C PRO A 243 -19.24 1.70 -12.21
N HIS A 244 -19.18 2.75 -13.04
CA HIS A 244 -18.75 4.09 -12.66
C HIS A 244 -19.52 5.14 -13.46
N ASP A 245 -19.46 6.40 -13.04
CA ASP A 245 -20.19 7.53 -13.67
C ASP A 245 -19.48 8.13 -14.90
N GLY A 246 -18.38 7.52 -15.34
CA GLY A 246 -17.52 8.01 -16.43
C GLY A 246 -16.46 9.02 -16.00
N ASN A 247 -16.53 9.54 -14.78
CA ASN A 247 -15.58 10.52 -14.25
C ASN A 247 -14.71 9.95 -13.12
N VAL A 248 -15.30 9.10 -12.28
CA VAL A 248 -14.62 8.55 -11.12
C VAL A 248 -15.11 7.15 -10.75
N LEU A 249 -14.18 6.30 -10.33
CA LEU A 249 -14.49 5.04 -9.64
C LEU A 249 -14.01 5.14 -8.20
N HIS A 250 -14.89 4.83 -7.26
CA HIS A 250 -14.53 4.60 -5.86
C HIS A 250 -14.63 3.11 -5.57
N VAL A 251 -13.56 2.53 -5.04
CA VAL A 251 -13.53 1.12 -4.63
C VAL A 251 -12.86 0.98 -3.27
N LYS A 252 -13.35 0.03 -2.44
CA LYS A 252 -12.72 -0.33 -1.17
C LYS A 252 -12.01 -1.67 -1.33
N GLY A 253 -10.69 -1.66 -1.14
CA GLY A 253 -9.89 -2.87 -1.08
C GLY A 253 -9.76 -3.37 0.37
N HIS A 254 -10.29 -4.55 0.64
CA HIS A 254 -10.13 -5.25 1.92
C HIS A 254 -8.95 -6.20 1.80
N GLN A 255 -8.06 -6.21 2.80
CA GLN A 255 -6.85 -7.02 2.80
C GLN A 255 -6.43 -7.37 4.23
N GLY A 256 -5.59 -8.41 4.39
CA GLY A 256 -4.95 -8.76 5.67
C GLY A 256 -5.73 -9.70 6.57
N ARG A 257 -6.92 -10.15 6.17
CA ARG A 257 -7.78 -11.02 6.98
C ARG A 257 -7.09 -12.35 7.31
N ALA A 258 -6.43 -12.97 6.35
CA ALA A 258 -5.68 -14.22 6.54
C ALA A 258 -4.53 -14.09 7.57
N LEU A 259 -4.03 -12.87 7.77
CA LEU A 259 -2.99 -12.55 8.77
C LEU A 259 -3.57 -12.09 10.12
N GLY A 260 -4.91 -12.03 10.25
CA GLY A 260 -5.58 -11.45 11.42
C GLY A 260 -5.33 -9.93 11.55
N ARG A 261 -4.99 -9.27 10.45
CA ARG A 261 -4.69 -7.83 10.38
C ARG A 261 -5.56 -7.12 9.35
N ASP A 262 -6.87 -7.31 9.47
CA ASP A 262 -7.85 -6.73 8.56
C ASP A 262 -7.65 -5.22 8.40
N GLY A 263 -7.61 -4.77 7.17
CA GLY A 263 -7.55 -3.35 6.85
C GLY A 263 -8.30 -3.02 5.57
N VAL A 264 -8.55 -1.73 5.38
CA VAL A 264 -9.31 -1.20 4.25
C VAL A 264 -8.57 -0.03 3.64
N ILE A 265 -8.31 -0.13 2.33
CA ILE A 265 -7.84 0.99 1.52
C ILE A 265 -9.00 1.48 0.66
N GLU A 266 -9.28 2.76 0.72
CA GLU A 266 -10.16 3.41 -0.23
C GLU A 266 -9.34 3.87 -1.44
N VAL A 267 -9.74 3.44 -2.62
CA VAL A 267 -9.11 3.81 -3.89
C VAL A 267 -10.08 4.67 -4.68
N THR A 268 -9.60 5.82 -5.10
CA THR A 268 -10.32 6.72 -6.02
C THR A 268 -9.54 6.80 -7.31
N VAL A 269 -10.17 6.43 -8.42
CA VAL A 269 -9.60 6.51 -9.76
C VAL A 269 -10.33 7.59 -10.54
N THR A 270 -9.64 8.65 -10.91
CA THR A 270 -10.16 9.64 -11.86
C THR A 270 -10.11 9.04 -13.26
N ILE A 271 -11.18 9.21 -14.02
CA ILE A 271 -11.36 8.62 -15.33
C ILE A 271 -11.40 9.75 -16.37
N ARG A 272 -10.68 9.57 -17.46
CA ARG A 272 -10.74 10.43 -18.64
C ARG A 272 -10.78 9.56 -19.90
N ASP A 273 -11.69 9.85 -20.81
CA ASP A 273 -11.85 9.10 -22.08
C ASP A 273 -11.97 7.57 -21.83
N ASN A 274 -12.71 7.18 -20.80
CA ASN A 274 -12.89 5.80 -20.33
C ASN A 274 -11.59 5.09 -19.92
N GLN A 275 -10.54 5.84 -19.61
CA GLN A 275 -9.27 5.30 -19.11
C GLN A 275 -8.94 5.86 -17.72
N PRO A 276 -8.24 5.11 -16.87
CA PRO A 276 -7.78 5.62 -15.60
C PRO A 276 -6.68 6.68 -15.80
N GLU A 277 -6.92 7.90 -15.31
CA GLU A 277 -5.99 9.01 -15.44
C GLU A 277 -5.15 9.19 -14.19
N LYS A 278 -5.77 9.11 -13.01
CA LYS A 278 -5.16 9.40 -11.73
C LYS A 278 -5.68 8.45 -10.65
N VAL A 279 -4.80 8.02 -9.78
CA VAL A 279 -5.13 7.14 -8.65
C VAL A 279 -4.78 7.82 -7.34
N THR A 280 -5.71 7.78 -6.41
CA THR A 280 -5.50 8.21 -5.02
C THR A 280 -5.88 7.06 -4.10
N ILE A 281 -4.99 6.72 -3.19
CA ILE A 281 -5.29 5.80 -2.09
C ILE A 281 -5.55 6.60 -0.82
N SER A 282 -6.51 6.15 -0.02
CA SER A 282 -6.88 6.82 1.21
C SER A 282 -7.14 5.85 2.34
N GLY A 283 -6.92 6.31 3.57
CA GLY A 283 -7.24 5.56 4.76
C GLY A 283 -7.03 6.36 6.02
N THR A 284 -7.47 5.82 7.13
CA THR A 284 -7.15 6.30 8.47
C THR A 284 -6.05 5.44 9.09
N ALA A 285 -5.64 5.78 10.31
CA ALA A 285 -4.69 4.98 11.08
C ALA A 285 -5.04 5.05 12.58
N VAL A 286 -4.41 4.20 13.36
CA VAL A 286 -4.51 4.24 14.82
C VAL A 286 -3.13 4.22 15.45
N ILE A 287 -2.86 5.16 16.37
CA ILE A 287 -1.62 5.15 17.16
C ILE A 287 -1.84 4.19 18.33
N LEU A 288 -1.06 3.10 18.39
CA LEU A 288 -1.15 2.13 19.48
C LEU A 288 -0.46 2.65 20.74
N PHE A 289 0.72 3.21 20.57
CA PHE A 289 1.49 3.85 21.63
C PHE A 289 2.52 4.80 21.06
N HIS A 290 3.06 5.66 21.90
CA HIS A 290 4.27 6.41 21.62
C HIS A 290 5.25 6.27 22.79
N ALA A 291 6.53 6.47 22.50
CA ALA A 291 7.60 6.37 23.46
C ALA A 291 8.64 7.48 23.26
N GLU A 292 9.26 7.89 24.36
CA GLU A 292 10.44 8.74 24.36
C GLU A 292 11.71 7.90 24.47
N TRP A 293 12.79 8.38 23.88
CA TRP A 293 14.09 7.73 24.02
C TRP A 293 14.62 7.88 25.43
N ALA A 294 15.01 6.75 26.03
CA ALA A 294 15.66 6.72 27.36
C ALA A 294 17.14 7.10 27.29
N ILE A 295 17.70 7.18 26.08
CA ILE A 295 19.10 7.54 25.80
C ILE A 295 19.17 8.85 25.01
N GLU A 296 20.32 9.49 25.03
CA GLU A 296 20.62 10.58 24.09
C GLU A 296 20.95 9.98 22.70
N LEU A 297 20.35 10.54 21.65
CA LEU A 297 20.54 10.11 20.26
C LEU A 297 21.47 11.07 19.51
#